data_50cd1a020dda40bb98a6eb868e43da1e
#
_entry.id   50cd1a020dda40bb98a6eb868e43da1e
#
_cell.length_a   1.000
_cell.length_b   1.000
_cell.length_c   1.000
_cell.angle_alpha   90.00
_cell.angle_beta   90.00
_cell.angle_gamma   90.00
#
_symmetry.space_group_name_H-M   'P 1'
#
loop_
_entity.id
_entity.type
_entity.pdbx_description
1 polymer ?
#
loop_
_entity_poly.entity_id
_entity_poly.type
_entity_poly.pdbx_seq_one_letter_code
_entity_poly.pdbx_strand_id
1 'polypeptide(L)'
;MNFDIVFYVHRKCGLTKVILNIEPQKDEPSKYPILNRGIFYVSRLISSQKYRDFKGQEYGDICEVYSVWICMNMPENSMCHIHLTQDDLVGEHKWDGDLDLINLVMIGVSNDLAEPD
;
A
#
# COMPACT_ATOMS: atom_id res chain seq x y z
N MET A 1 -2.16 13.38 -13.58
CA MET A 1 -0.95 13.73 -12.82
C MET A 1 -0.96 13.01 -11.50
N ASN A 2 0.09 12.28 -11.22
CA ASN A 2 0.23 11.54 -9.98
C ASN A 2 1.15 12.28 -9.04
N PHE A 3 0.74 12.40 -7.78
CA PHE A 3 1.58 12.98 -6.77
C PHE A 3 2.02 11.88 -5.82
N ASP A 4 3.33 11.75 -5.65
CA ASP A 4 3.91 10.81 -4.71
C ASP A 4 4.53 11.60 -3.57
N ILE A 5 4.05 11.37 -2.37
CA ILE A 5 4.63 11.94 -1.17
C ILE A 5 5.26 10.79 -0.39
N VAL A 6 6.55 10.89 -0.13
CA VAL A 6 7.31 9.85 0.57
C VAL A 6 7.77 10.38 1.90
N PHE A 7 7.50 9.63 2.95
CA PHE A 7 8.04 9.96 4.27
C PHE A 7 8.33 8.69 5.06
N TYR A 8 9.18 8.82 6.06
CA TYR A 8 9.57 7.71 6.92
C TYR A 8 9.06 7.95 8.32
N VAL A 9 8.50 6.91 8.92
CA VAL A 9 8.01 6.95 10.30
C VAL A 9 8.89 6.04 11.14
N HIS A 10 9.44 6.58 12.22
CA HIS A 10 10.19 5.80 13.19
C HIS A 10 9.23 5.06 14.12
N ARG A 11 9.41 3.74 14.21
CA ARG A 11 8.63 2.89 15.09
C ARG A 11 9.58 2.12 16.00
N LYS A 12 9.04 1.51 17.07
CA LYS A 12 9.84 0.70 17.98
C LYS A 12 10.60 -0.42 17.26
N CYS A 13 10.01 -0.93 16.19
CA CYS A 13 10.56 -2.06 15.43
C CYS A 13 11.39 -1.64 14.22
N GLY A 14 11.65 -0.33 14.04
CA GLY A 14 12.44 0.16 12.92
C GLY A 14 11.73 1.25 12.13
N LEU A 15 12.16 1.42 10.88
CA LEU A 15 11.60 2.42 9.98
C LEU A 15 10.43 1.85 9.19
N THR A 16 9.39 2.65 9.04
CA THR A 16 8.30 2.38 8.12
C THR A 16 8.32 3.42 7.01
N LYS A 17 8.36 2.96 5.78
CA LYS A 17 8.29 3.84 4.61
C LYS A 17 6.84 3.98 4.19
N VAL A 18 6.37 5.22 4.16
CA VAL A 18 5.00 5.52 3.74
C VAL A 18 5.04 6.32 2.46
N ILE A 19 4.34 5.84 1.45
CA ILE A 19 4.21 6.53 0.18
C ILE A 19 2.74 6.80 -0.08
N LEU A 20 2.42 8.07 -0.23
CA LEU A 20 1.07 8.52 -0.49
C LEU A 20 0.94 8.84 -1.97
N ASN A 21 0.09 8.08 -2.66
CA ASN A 21 -0.20 8.29 -4.07
C ASN A 21 -1.59 8.91 -4.19
N ILE A 22 -1.67 10.05 -4.85
CA ILE A 22 -2.94 10.69 -5.12
C ILE A 22 -3.30 10.46 -6.57
N GLU A 23 -4.42 9.80 -6.80
CA GLU A 23 -4.91 9.47 -8.13
C GLU A 23 -6.16 10.31 -8.41
N PRO A 24 -6.00 11.47 -9.08
CA PRO A 24 -7.11 12.41 -9.27
C PRO A 24 -7.98 12.08 -10.48
N GLN A 25 -8.11 10.81 -10.84
CA GLN A 25 -8.92 10.40 -11.98
C GLN A 25 -10.40 10.51 -11.66
N LYS A 26 -11.17 10.85 -12.70
CA LYS A 26 -12.63 10.95 -12.57
C LYS A 26 -13.27 9.59 -12.37
N ASP A 27 -12.74 8.60 -13.08
CA ASP A 27 -13.28 7.25 -13.06
C ASP A 27 -12.13 6.25 -12.96
N GLU A 28 -12.45 5.04 -12.57
CA GLU A 28 -11.48 3.96 -12.60
C GLU A 28 -10.98 3.79 -14.03
N PRO A 29 -9.66 3.63 -14.26
CA PRO A 29 -9.12 3.46 -15.62
C PRO A 29 -9.79 2.29 -16.33
N SER A 30 -10.24 2.53 -17.57
CA SER A 30 -10.91 1.50 -18.35
C SER A 30 -9.97 0.40 -18.84
N LYS A 31 -8.66 0.68 -18.88
CA LYS A 31 -7.67 -0.27 -19.41
C LYS A 31 -7.19 -1.28 -18.38
N TYR A 32 -7.33 -0.99 -17.12
CA TYR A 32 -6.86 -1.87 -16.05
C TYR A 32 -7.53 -1.52 -14.73
N PRO A 33 -7.68 -2.50 -13.84
CA PRO A 33 -8.18 -2.21 -12.50
C PRO A 33 -7.13 -1.44 -11.69
N ILE A 34 -7.56 -0.38 -11.03
CA ILE A 34 -6.63 0.44 -10.23
C ILE A 34 -6.00 -0.37 -9.09
N LEU A 35 -6.73 -1.34 -8.56
CA LEU A 35 -6.18 -2.21 -7.52
C LEU A 35 -4.95 -2.98 -8.02
N ASN A 36 -5.00 -3.49 -9.25
CA ASN A 36 -3.86 -4.22 -9.82
C ASN A 36 -2.63 -3.33 -9.92
N ARG A 37 -2.84 -2.08 -10.30
CA ARG A 37 -1.75 -1.11 -10.36
C ARG A 37 -1.17 -0.86 -8.96
N GLY A 38 -2.05 -0.73 -7.96
CA GLY A 38 -1.61 -0.54 -6.58
C GLY A 38 -0.77 -1.69 -6.06
N ILE A 39 -1.20 -2.92 -6.33
CA ILE A 39 -0.46 -4.12 -5.92
C ILE A 39 0.90 -4.17 -6.61
N PHE A 40 0.93 -3.93 -7.91
CA PHE A 40 2.19 -3.91 -8.66
C PHE A 40 3.14 -2.85 -8.11
N TYR A 41 2.62 -1.66 -7.83
CA TYR A 41 3.42 -0.55 -7.34
C TYR A 41 4.02 -0.81 -5.96
N VAL A 42 3.19 -1.30 -5.02
CA VAL A 42 3.69 -1.59 -3.67
C VAL A 42 4.73 -2.71 -3.68
N SER A 43 4.57 -3.68 -4.59
CA SER A 43 5.56 -4.75 -4.75
C SER A 43 6.90 -4.21 -5.22
N ARG A 44 6.89 -3.24 -6.13
CA ARG A 44 8.11 -2.58 -6.57
C ARG A 44 8.78 -1.80 -5.46
N LEU A 45 7.99 -1.17 -4.59
CA LEU A 45 8.54 -0.41 -3.47
C LEU A 45 9.29 -1.32 -2.51
N ILE A 46 8.79 -2.53 -2.27
CA ILE A 46 9.49 -3.51 -1.45
C ILE A 46 10.77 -3.97 -2.15
N SER A 47 10.65 -4.41 -3.40
CA SER A 47 11.81 -4.98 -4.11
C SER A 47 12.90 -3.96 -4.38
N SER A 48 12.55 -2.69 -4.56
CA SER A 48 13.52 -1.64 -4.84
C SER A 48 14.41 -1.29 -3.65
N GLN A 49 14.07 -1.79 -2.46
CA GLN A 49 14.91 -1.58 -1.28
C GLN A 49 16.23 -2.34 -1.36
N LYS A 50 16.28 -3.41 -2.14
CA LYS A 50 17.51 -4.19 -2.29
C LYS A 50 18.58 -3.33 -2.94
N TYR A 51 19.79 -3.39 -2.40
CA TYR A 51 20.98 -2.60 -2.77
C TYR A 51 20.91 -1.12 -2.39
N ARG A 52 19.73 -0.59 -2.08
CA ARG A 52 19.60 0.77 -1.58
C ARG A 52 19.51 0.80 -0.06
N ASP A 53 18.63 0.00 0.51
CA ASP A 53 18.38 -0.04 1.95
C ASP A 53 18.98 -1.28 2.61
N PHE A 54 19.22 -2.34 1.86
CA PHE A 54 19.89 -3.54 2.35
C PHE A 54 20.67 -4.22 1.22
N LYS A 55 21.62 -5.08 1.57
CA LYS A 55 22.48 -5.78 0.61
C LYS A 55 22.50 -7.27 0.89
N GLY A 56 22.82 -8.05 -0.16
CA GLY A 56 23.00 -9.49 -0.03
C GLY A 56 21.75 -10.19 0.46
N GLN A 57 21.89 -10.93 1.54
CA GLN A 57 20.79 -11.72 2.13
C GLN A 57 20.22 -11.08 3.39
N GLU A 58 20.45 -9.80 3.59
CA GLU A 58 19.97 -9.10 4.79
C GLU A 58 18.51 -8.69 4.65
N TYR A 59 17.67 -9.66 4.35
CA TYR A 59 16.23 -9.43 4.16
C TYR A 59 15.52 -8.96 5.43
N GLY A 60 16.14 -9.16 6.59
CA GLY A 60 15.61 -8.64 7.84
C GLY A 60 15.58 -7.11 7.91
N ASP A 61 16.34 -6.45 7.05
CA ASP A 61 16.40 -4.99 7.02
C ASP A 61 15.35 -4.35 6.09
N ILE A 62 14.46 -5.16 5.50
CA ILE A 62 13.38 -4.63 4.68
C ILE A 62 12.46 -3.77 5.53
N CYS A 63 12.26 -2.53 5.08
CA CYS A 63 11.31 -1.63 5.74
C CYS A 63 9.88 -1.96 5.34
N GLU A 64 8.99 -1.89 6.31
CA GLU A 64 7.55 -1.94 6.08
C GLU A 64 7.14 -0.77 5.16
N VAL A 65 6.27 -1.06 4.20
CA VAL A 65 5.83 -0.06 3.22
C VAL A 65 4.31 0.10 3.30
N TYR A 66 3.88 1.34 3.35
CA TYR A 66 2.47 1.71 3.19
C TYR A 66 2.34 2.51 1.90
N SER A 67 1.56 1.99 0.98
CA SER A 67 1.20 2.70 -0.25
C SER A 67 -0.27 3.09 -0.14
N VAL A 68 -0.53 4.39 -0.11
CA VAL A 68 -1.89 4.91 0.10
C VAL A 68 -2.36 5.56 -1.19
N TRP A 69 -3.48 5.08 -1.71
CA TRP A 69 -4.07 5.56 -2.96
C TRP A 69 -5.36 6.30 -2.65
N ILE A 70 -5.43 7.55 -3.08
CA ILE A 70 -6.63 8.37 -2.94
C ILE A 70 -7.25 8.51 -4.32
N CYS A 71 -8.39 7.85 -4.51
CA CYS A 71 -9.10 7.84 -5.78
C CYS A 71 -10.29 8.77 -5.70
N MET A 72 -10.29 9.80 -6.56
CA MET A 72 -11.32 10.82 -6.57
C MET A 72 -12.49 10.40 -7.45
N ASN A 73 -13.63 11.04 -7.23
CA ASN A 73 -14.83 10.84 -8.05
C ASN A 73 -15.34 9.41 -8.07
N MET A 74 -15.26 8.75 -6.94
CA MET A 74 -15.77 7.40 -6.77
C MET A 74 -17.27 7.42 -6.46
N PRO A 75 -17.98 6.30 -6.67
CA PRO A 75 -19.40 6.24 -6.37
C PRO A 75 -19.73 6.49 -4.90
N GLU A 76 -18.82 6.08 -4.01
CA GLU A 76 -19.04 6.21 -2.57
C GLU A 76 -17.72 6.42 -1.85
N ASN A 77 -17.81 6.94 -0.63
CA ASN A 77 -16.64 7.05 0.23
C ASN A 77 -16.31 5.69 0.80
N SER A 78 -15.04 5.30 0.69
CA SER A 78 -14.58 4.01 1.18
C SER A 78 -13.13 4.09 1.59
N MET A 79 -12.74 3.18 2.46
CA MET A 79 -11.34 3.04 2.85
C MET A 79 -11.12 1.58 3.24
N CYS A 80 -10.08 0.97 2.69
CA CYS A 80 -9.74 -0.39 3.03
C CYS A 80 -8.22 -0.55 3.13
N HIS A 81 -7.83 -1.53 3.94
CA HIS A 81 -6.42 -1.90 4.12
C HIS A 81 -6.23 -3.30 3.57
N ILE A 82 -5.37 -3.41 2.57
CA ILE A 82 -5.04 -4.67 1.92
C ILE A 82 -3.64 -5.07 2.37
N HIS A 83 -3.53 -6.26 2.92
CA HIS A 83 -2.29 -6.72 3.53
C HIS A 83 -2.18 -8.24 3.44
N LEU A 84 -1.02 -8.77 3.78
CA LEU A 84 -0.77 -10.21 3.74
C LEU A 84 -1.29 -10.86 5.01
N THR A 85 -1.92 -12.03 4.84
CA THR A 85 -2.34 -12.88 5.96
C THR A 85 -1.85 -14.30 5.71
N GLN A 86 -1.73 -15.07 6.78
CA GLN A 86 -1.34 -16.47 6.70
C GLN A 86 -2.53 -17.36 7.05
N ASP A 87 -2.83 -18.30 6.16
CA ASP A 87 -3.84 -19.33 6.41
C ASP A 87 -3.12 -20.66 6.59
N ASP A 88 -3.30 -21.28 7.74
CA ASP A 88 -2.67 -22.56 8.03
C ASP A 88 -3.47 -23.70 7.41
N LEU A 89 -2.91 -24.33 6.39
CA LEU A 89 -3.59 -25.39 5.63
C LEU A 89 -3.31 -26.77 6.22
N VAL A 90 -2.09 -27.00 6.71
CA VAL A 90 -1.69 -28.25 7.37
C VAL A 90 -0.76 -27.88 8.52
N GLY A 91 -1.19 -28.19 9.73
CA GLY A 91 -0.42 -27.85 10.93
C GLY A 91 -0.32 -26.34 11.12
N GLU A 92 0.36 -25.95 12.20
CA GLU A 92 0.58 -24.54 12.52
C GLU A 92 2.07 -24.31 12.68
N HIS A 93 2.56 -23.23 12.06
CA HIS A 93 3.94 -22.83 12.23
C HIS A 93 4.02 -21.30 12.16
N LYS A 94 4.68 -20.74 13.15
CA LYS A 94 4.94 -19.30 13.14
C LYS A 94 6.32 -19.06 12.52
N TRP A 95 6.33 -18.56 11.30
CA TRP A 95 7.57 -18.23 10.61
C TRP A 95 8.20 -17.00 11.21
N ASP A 96 9.53 -17.00 11.31
CA ASP A 96 10.24 -15.80 11.69
C ASP A 96 10.12 -14.76 10.57
N GLY A 97 9.94 -13.52 10.96
CA GLY A 97 9.81 -12.44 10.00
C GLY A 97 8.61 -11.56 10.32
N ASP A 98 8.26 -10.73 9.35
CA ASP A 98 7.19 -9.76 9.51
C ASP A 98 6.21 -9.91 8.36
N LEU A 99 4.98 -10.26 8.68
CA LEU A 99 3.92 -10.40 7.70
C LEU A 99 3.36 -9.03 7.26
N ASP A 100 3.68 -7.98 8.03
CA ASP A 100 3.15 -6.64 7.82
C ASP A 100 4.00 -5.77 6.91
N LEU A 101 4.92 -6.36 6.14
CA LEU A 101 5.83 -5.59 5.29
C LEU A 101 5.12 -4.87 4.13
N ILE A 102 4.05 -5.45 3.60
CA ILE A 102 3.30 -4.87 2.49
C ILE A 102 1.95 -4.40 2.97
N ASN A 103 1.68 -3.11 2.77
CA ASN A 103 0.41 -2.50 3.14
C ASN A 103 -0.07 -1.59 2.02
N LEU A 104 -1.25 -1.87 1.51
CA LEU A 104 -1.89 -1.07 0.48
C LEU A 104 -3.20 -0.53 1.04
N VAL A 105 -3.33 0.79 1.06
CA VAL A 105 -4.55 1.44 1.54
C VAL A 105 -5.23 2.11 0.34
N MET A 106 -6.47 1.70 0.08
CA MET A 106 -7.26 2.27 -1.00
C MET A 106 -8.36 3.14 -0.40
N ILE A 107 -8.36 4.40 -0.79
CA ILE A 107 -9.33 5.38 -0.33
C ILE A 107 -10.13 5.87 -1.53
N GLY A 108 -11.43 5.67 -1.49
CA GLY A 108 -12.34 6.23 -2.49
C GLY A 108 -13.03 7.46 -1.93
N VAL A 109 -13.03 8.53 -2.70
CA VAL A 109 -13.68 9.77 -2.32
C VAL A 109 -14.80 10.06 -3.30
N SER A 110 -16.02 10.14 -2.78
CA SER A 110 -17.20 10.44 -3.58
C SER A 110 -17.21 11.90 -3.98
N ASN A 111 -17.62 12.14 -5.22
CA ASN A 111 -17.86 13.49 -5.71
C ASN A 111 -19.28 13.97 -5.42
N ASP A 112 -20.10 13.12 -4.82
CA ASP A 112 -21.43 13.51 -4.41
C ASP A 112 -21.33 14.50 -3.25
N LEU A 113 -21.54 15.75 -3.57
CA LEU A 113 -21.80 16.73 -2.54
C LEU A 113 -23.16 16.40 -1.99
N ALA A 114 -23.19 15.79 -0.81
CA ALA A 114 -24.45 15.53 -0.15
C ALA A 114 -25.24 16.84 -0.11
N GLU A 115 -26.40 16.83 -0.70
CA GLU A 115 -27.27 18.00 -0.67
C GLU A 115 -27.54 18.33 0.79
N PRO A 116 -27.23 19.55 1.23
CA PRO A 116 -27.58 19.94 2.58
C PRO A 116 -29.13 19.98 2.69
N ASP A 117 -29.64 19.25 3.61
CA ASP A 117 -31.08 19.26 3.88
C ASP A 117 -31.51 20.62 4.45
#